data_37933a489f77be4dc7a082c10522f987
#
_entry.id   37933a489f77be4dc7a082c10522f987
#
_cell.length_a   1.000
_cell.length_b   1.000
_cell.length_c   1.000
_cell.angle_alpha   90.00
_cell.angle_beta   90.00
_cell.angle_gamma   90.00
#
_symmetry.space_group_name_H-M   'P 1'
#
loop_
_entity.id
_entity.type
_entity.pdbx_description
1 polymer ?
#
loop_
_entity_poly.entity_id
_entity_poly.type
_entity_poly.pdbx_seq_one_letter_code
_entity_poly.pdbx_strand_id
1 'polypeptide(L)'
;MISPGSLIEFIDGGTFQCGLVTDVADRKIQLISQNGREMSLATSRVLTVSHRRHPLEQRRELIAQSLRQCAAERASQALAIDLAELWQVVGEEADGEYSPDFLAELLFGDEASDDQRAAFVRAVFADALYFKLKNGLIATHSAEQVEHLRVQRQREAEKALLLEQA
;
A
#
# COMPACT_ATOMS: atom_id res chain seq x y z
N MET A 1 -13.04 10.53 -1.15
CA MET A 1 -12.63 11.91 -0.84
C MET A 1 -12.01 11.97 0.56
N ILE A 2 -10.88 12.62 0.69
CA ILE A 2 -10.19 12.75 1.98
C ILE A 2 -10.90 13.80 2.84
N SER A 3 -11.21 13.45 4.07
CA SER A 3 -11.85 14.35 5.01
C SER A 3 -11.37 14.06 6.43
N PRO A 4 -11.59 14.97 7.39
CA PRO A 4 -11.25 14.68 8.79
C PRO A 4 -11.93 13.39 9.24
N GLY A 5 -11.16 12.50 9.87
CA GLY A 5 -11.61 11.16 10.25
C GLY A 5 -11.28 10.08 9.23
N SER A 6 -10.81 10.43 8.03
CA SER A 6 -10.34 9.44 7.07
C SER A 6 -9.06 8.78 7.57
N LEU A 7 -8.98 7.47 7.39
CA LEU A 7 -7.77 6.70 7.65
C LEU A 7 -7.06 6.50 6.33
N ILE A 8 -5.80 6.87 6.26
CA ILE A 8 -5.03 6.84 5.02
C ILE A 8 -3.78 5.99 5.15
N GLU A 9 -3.30 5.53 3.99
CA GLU A 9 -1.99 4.88 3.86
C GLU A 9 -1.06 5.82 3.10
N PHE A 10 0.17 5.87 3.55
CA PHE A 10 1.23 6.63 2.88
C PHE A 10 2.58 6.00 3.15
N ILE A 11 3.59 6.39 2.39
CA ILE A 11 4.96 5.91 2.55
C ILE A 11 5.79 7.05 3.12
N ASP A 12 6.50 6.79 4.20
CA ASP A 12 7.44 7.73 4.81
C ASP A 12 8.73 6.98 5.17
N GLY A 13 9.85 7.48 4.69
CA GLY A 13 11.13 6.82 4.91
C GLY A 13 11.21 5.42 4.31
N GLY A 14 10.50 5.18 3.20
CA GLY A 14 10.46 3.87 2.55
C GLY A 14 9.57 2.84 3.21
N THR A 15 8.81 3.23 4.22
CA THR A 15 7.96 2.33 5.00
C THR A 15 6.50 2.77 4.91
N PHE A 16 5.60 1.80 4.71
CA PHE A 16 4.16 2.04 4.76
C PHE A 16 3.71 2.42 6.16
N GLN A 17 2.87 3.43 6.24
CA GLN A 17 2.29 3.88 7.50
C GLN A 17 0.81 4.18 7.34
N CYS A 18 0.08 4.01 8.45
CA CYS A 18 -1.30 4.47 8.58
C CYS A 18 -1.32 5.84 9.25
N GLY A 19 -2.26 6.67 8.85
CA GLY A 19 -2.50 7.96 9.47
C GLY A 19 -3.97 8.28 9.56
N LEU A 20 -4.34 9.05 10.57
CA LEU A 20 -5.70 9.55 10.75
C LEU A 20 -5.71 11.03 10.41
N VAL A 21 -6.50 11.40 9.41
CA VAL A 21 -6.60 12.79 8.95
C VAL A 21 -7.36 13.62 9.97
N THR A 22 -6.76 14.73 10.40
CA THR A 22 -7.36 15.65 11.37
C THR A 22 -7.87 16.92 10.71
N ASP A 23 -7.27 17.35 9.60
CA ASP A 23 -7.68 18.54 8.89
C ASP A 23 -7.27 18.44 7.41
N VAL A 24 -8.00 19.09 6.55
CA VAL A 24 -7.78 19.07 5.11
C VAL A 24 -7.68 20.50 4.59
N ALA A 25 -6.57 20.83 3.95
CA ALA A 25 -6.39 22.08 3.22
C ALA A 25 -6.29 21.76 1.72
N ASP A 26 -6.03 22.75 0.91
CA ASP A 26 -6.17 22.67 -0.55
C ASP A 26 -5.32 21.57 -1.20
N ARG A 27 -4.06 21.43 -0.82
CA ARG A 27 -3.15 20.41 -1.37
C ARG A 27 -2.38 19.68 -0.28
N LYS A 28 -2.86 19.77 0.94
CA LYS A 28 -2.13 19.33 2.09
C LYS A 28 -3.11 18.88 3.17
N ILE A 29 -2.76 17.84 3.86
CA ILE A 29 -3.54 17.36 4.99
C ILE A 29 -2.71 17.38 6.26
N GLN A 30 -3.40 17.51 7.39
CA GLN A 30 -2.83 17.28 8.70
C GLN A 30 -3.28 15.93 9.19
N LEU A 31 -2.39 15.19 9.80
CA LEU A 31 -2.70 13.83 10.26
C LEU A 31 -1.94 13.49 11.54
N ILE A 32 -2.42 12.47 12.21
CA ILE A 32 -1.71 11.80 13.30
C ILE A 32 -1.22 10.47 12.74
N SER A 33 0.09 10.24 12.79
CA SER A 33 0.68 9.00 12.30
C SER A 33 0.55 7.87 13.33
N GLN A 34 0.82 6.65 12.89
CA GLN A 34 0.83 5.49 13.78
C GLN A 34 1.89 5.59 14.88
N ASN A 35 2.84 6.49 14.74
CA ASN A 35 3.85 6.76 15.77
C ASN A 35 3.41 7.83 16.76
N GLY A 36 2.17 8.33 16.67
CA GLY A 36 1.62 9.35 17.53
C GLY A 36 2.08 10.75 17.21
N ARG A 37 2.66 10.98 16.05
CA ARG A 37 3.19 12.28 15.62
C ARG A 37 2.18 13.03 14.78
N GLU A 38 2.02 14.30 15.04
CA GLU A 38 1.29 15.19 14.15
C GLU A 38 2.19 15.55 12.99
N MET A 39 1.68 15.45 11.77
CA MET A 39 2.47 15.77 10.59
C MET A 39 1.59 16.29 9.47
N SER A 40 2.22 16.98 8.54
CA SER A 40 1.60 17.44 7.30
C SER A 40 2.02 16.52 6.17
N LEU A 41 1.10 16.26 5.25
CA LEU A 41 1.36 15.42 4.09
C LEU A 41 0.69 16.04 2.87
N ALA A 42 1.40 16.07 1.74
CA ALA A 42 0.79 16.46 0.47
C ALA A 42 -0.27 15.42 0.08
N THR A 43 -1.43 15.88 -0.39
CA THR A 43 -2.50 14.97 -0.78
C THR A 43 -2.08 13.99 -1.87
N SER A 44 -1.14 14.38 -2.73
CA SER A 44 -0.60 13.53 -3.80
C SER A 44 0.17 12.31 -3.26
N ARG A 45 0.57 12.32 -2.01
CA ARG A 45 1.29 11.19 -1.38
C ARG A 45 0.37 10.17 -0.71
N VAL A 46 -0.93 10.44 -0.66
CA VAL A 46 -1.90 9.51 -0.09
C VAL A 46 -2.14 8.36 -1.08
N LEU A 47 -2.00 7.13 -0.60
CA LEU A 47 -2.12 5.93 -1.44
C LEU A 47 -3.51 5.31 -1.37
N THR A 48 -4.08 5.24 -0.17
CA THR A 48 -5.46 4.77 0.02
C THR A 48 -6.18 5.65 1.01
N VAL A 49 -7.51 5.72 0.86
CA VAL A 49 -8.39 6.48 1.75
C VAL A 49 -9.51 5.56 2.18
N SER A 50 -9.78 5.50 3.48
CA SER A 50 -10.89 4.70 3.99
C SER A 50 -12.24 5.30 3.57
N HIS A 51 -13.22 4.45 3.33
CA HIS A 51 -14.61 4.88 3.16
C HIS A 51 -15.25 5.18 4.51
N ARG A 52 -14.81 4.46 5.52
CA ARG A 52 -15.28 4.62 6.89
C ARG A 52 -14.50 5.74 7.57
N ARG A 53 -15.21 6.56 8.34
CA ARG A 53 -14.59 7.61 9.17
C ARG A 53 -14.36 7.08 10.58
N HIS A 54 -13.26 7.52 11.16
CA HIS A 54 -12.84 7.13 12.50
C HIS A 54 -12.97 8.33 13.46
N PRO A 55 -13.23 8.10 14.75
CA PRO A 55 -13.40 9.20 15.69
C PRO A 55 -12.09 9.96 15.91
N LEU A 56 -12.21 11.28 15.95
CA LEU A 56 -11.10 12.19 16.22
C LEU A 56 -10.96 12.56 17.69
N GLU A 57 -12.01 12.33 18.47
CA GLU A 57 -12.10 12.76 19.87
C GLU A 57 -11.53 11.73 20.84
N GLN A 58 -10.36 11.18 20.50
CA GLN A 58 -9.67 10.22 21.33
C GLN A 58 -8.29 10.76 21.70
N ARG A 59 -7.72 10.23 22.76
CA ARG A 59 -6.34 10.55 23.13
C ARG A 59 -5.41 10.12 22.01
N ARG A 60 -4.40 10.95 21.73
CA ARG A 60 -3.42 10.67 20.68
C ARG A 60 -2.80 9.27 20.81
N GLU A 61 -2.54 8.84 22.04
CA GLU A 61 -1.97 7.52 22.31
C GLU A 61 -2.89 6.39 21.88
N LEU A 62 -4.19 6.53 22.09
CA LEU A 62 -5.18 5.55 21.67
C LEU A 62 -5.32 5.52 20.16
N ILE A 63 -5.29 6.69 19.53
CA ILE A 63 -5.30 6.79 18.07
C ILE A 63 -4.08 6.09 17.49
N ALA A 64 -2.89 6.38 18.01
CA ALA A 64 -1.65 5.75 17.55
C ALA A 64 -1.68 4.24 17.72
N GLN A 65 -2.19 3.76 18.85
CA GLN A 65 -2.31 2.33 19.11
C GLN A 65 -3.26 1.67 18.10
N SER A 66 -4.41 2.27 17.84
CA SER A 66 -5.36 1.78 16.86
C SER A 66 -4.77 1.74 15.46
N LEU A 67 -4.00 2.77 15.10
CA LEU A 67 -3.33 2.84 13.81
C LEU A 67 -2.27 1.75 13.66
N ARG A 68 -1.48 1.50 14.69
CA ARG A 68 -0.47 0.43 14.68
C ARG A 68 -1.12 -0.94 14.54
N GLN A 69 -2.23 -1.16 15.24
CA GLN A 69 -2.97 -2.41 15.15
C GLN A 69 -3.53 -2.61 13.75
N CYS A 70 -4.11 -1.57 13.18
CA CYS A 70 -4.62 -1.57 11.82
C CYS A 70 -3.50 -1.84 10.81
N ALA A 71 -2.36 -1.19 10.96
CA ALA A 71 -1.19 -1.39 10.10
C ALA A 71 -0.69 -2.83 10.15
N ALA A 72 -0.60 -3.41 11.34
CA ALA A 72 -0.16 -4.79 11.52
C ALA A 72 -1.13 -5.78 10.86
N GLU A 73 -2.42 -5.56 11.00
CA GLU A 73 -3.45 -6.39 10.39
C GLU A 73 -3.41 -6.32 8.87
N ARG A 74 -3.26 -5.12 8.32
CA ARG A 74 -3.14 -4.91 6.88
C ARG A 74 -1.87 -5.54 6.32
N ALA A 75 -0.76 -5.44 7.03
CA ALA A 75 0.49 -6.09 6.64
C ALA A 75 0.34 -7.62 6.62
N SER A 76 -0.36 -8.17 7.61
CA SER A 76 -0.64 -9.61 7.67
C SER A 76 -1.52 -10.06 6.49
N GLN A 77 -2.58 -9.31 6.20
CA GLN A 77 -3.46 -9.60 5.06
C GLN A 77 -2.72 -9.51 3.73
N ALA A 78 -1.78 -8.57 3.62
CA ALA A 78 -0.99 -8.41 2.40
C ALA A 78 -0.20 -9.66 2.03
N LEU A 79 0.29 -10.39 3.01
CA LEU A 79 1.05 -11.63 2.79
C LEU A 79 0.22 -12.73 2.15
N ALA A 80 -1.10 -12.70 2.29
CA ALA A 80 -1.99 -13.71 1.75
C ALA A 80 -2.48 -13.41 0.32
N ILE A 81 -2.12 -12.25 -0.23
CA ILE A 81 -2.59 -11.82 -1.55
C ILE A 81 -1.74 -12.45 -2.66
N ASP A 82 -2.40 -13.10 -3.62
CA ASP A 82 -1.75 -13.69 -4.79
C ASP A 82 -1.74 -12.70 -5.95
N LEU A 83 -0.66 -11.95 -6.08
CA LEU A 83 -0.49 -10.96 -7.15
C LEU A 83 -0.25 -11.59 -8.51
N ALA A 84 0.34 -12.79 -8.55
CA ALA A 84 0.57 -13.50 -9.80
C ALA A 84 -0.74 -13.83 -10.51
N GLU A 85 -1.74 -14.29 -9.76
CA GLU A 85 -3.05 -14.59 -10.30
C GLU A 85 -3.73 -13.34 -10.87
N LEU A 86 -3.70 -12.24 -10.11
CA LEU A 86 -4.26 -10.98 -10.59
C LEU A 86 -3.56 -10.49 -11.85
N TRP A 87 -2.23 -10.59 -11.88
CA TRP A 87 -1.44 -10.18 -13.04
C TRP A 87 -1.84 -10.97 -14.31
N GLN A 88 -2.13 -12.25 -14.17
CA GLN A 88 -2.59 -13.07 -15.30
C GLN A 88 -3.95 -12.61 -15.82
N VAL A 89 -4.80 -12.08 -14.95
CA VAL A 89 -6.14 -11.58 -15.33
C VAL A 89 -6.06 -10.23 -16.04
N VAL A 90 -5.32 -9.28 -15.48
CA VAL A 90 -5.28 -7.91 -16.01
C VAL A 90 -4.26 -7.71 -17.12
N GLY A 91 -3.35 -8.65 -17.22
CA GLY A 91 -2.63 -8.71 -18.41
C GLY A 91 -1.18 -8.49 -18.50
N GLU A 92 -0.77 -9.20 -19.43
CA GLU A 92 0.56 -9.19 -19.95
C GLU A 92 0.83 -7.94 -20.78
N GLU A 93 -0.16 -7.05 -20.93
CA GLU A 93 0.02 -5.81 -21.68
C GLU A 93 0.90 -4.85 -20.93
N ALA A 94 2.05 -4.55 -21.48
CA ALA A 94 2.91 -3.51 -20.97
C ALA A 94 2.18 -2.17 -21.00
N ASP A 95 2.46 -1.29 -20.04
CA ASP A 95 1.95 0.08 -19.96
C ASP A 95 0.51 0.23 -19.45
N GLY A 96 -0.11 -0.83 -18.96
CA GLY A 96 -1.40 -0.69 -18.26
C GLY A 96 -1.20 0.04 -16.92
N GLU A 97 -1.96 1.11 -16.71
CA GLU A 97 -1.98 1.82 -15.43
C GLU A 97 -3.39 1.80 -14.86
N TYR A 98 -3.53 1.41 -13.62
CA TYR A 98 -4.82 1.20 -12.97
C TYR A 98 -4.87 1.88 -11.61
N SER A 99 -6.07 2.30 -11.20
CA SER A 99 -6.24 2.76 -9.83
C SER A 99 -6.14 1.59 -8.86
N PRO A 100 -5.59 1.81 -7.67
CA PRO A 100 -5.55 0.75 -6.65
C PRO A 100 -6.93 0.17 -6.32
N ASP A 101 -7.95 1.03 -6.25
CA ASP A 101 -9.31 0.59 -5.94
C ASP A 101 -9.87 -0.33 -7.01
N PHE A 102 -9.63 -0.03 -8.27
CA PHE A 102 -10.09 -0.87 -9.38
C PHE A 102 -9.51 -2.29 -9.30
N LEU A 103 -8.20 -2.39 -9.08
CA LEU A 103 -7.55 -3.70 -8.98
C LEU A 103 -7.97 -4.46 -7.72
N ALA A 104 -8.14 -3.76 -6.61
CA ALA A 104 -8.62 -4.39 -5.39
C ALA A 104 -10.04 -4.94 -5.56
N GLU A 105 -10.91 -4.22 -6.26
CA GLU A 105 -12.26 -4.69 -6.57
C GLU A 105 -12.25 -5.91 -7.48
N LEU A 106 -11.32 -5.99 -8.43
CA LEU A 106 -11.15 -7.19 -9.25
C LEU A 106 -10.76 -8.41 -8.42
N LEU A 107 -9.93 -8.21 -7.41
CA LEU A 107 -9.41 -9.30 -6.57
C LEU A 107 -10.40 -9.72 -5.50
N PHE A 108 -11.05 -8.76 -4.83
CA PHE A 108 -11.90 -9.02 -3.65
C PHE A 108 -13.39 -8.84 -3.92
N GLY A 109 -13.78 -8.29 -5.08
CA GLY A 109 -15.17 -7.97 -5.40
C GLY A 109 -15.51 -6.53 -5.08
N ASP A 110 -16.72 -6.13 -5.47
CA ASP A 110 -17.18 -4.74 -5.36
C ASP A 110 -17.28 -4.24 -3.92
N GLU A 111 -17.35 -5.15 -2.96
CA GLU A 111 -17.46 -4.82 -1.54
C GLU A 111 -16.13 -4.95 -0.80
N ALA A 112 -15.03 -4.74 -1.50
CA ALA A 112 -13.72 -4.76 -0.86
C ALA A 112 -13.68 -3.79 0.33
N SER A 113 -13.23 -4.28 1.48
CA SER A 113 -13.13 -3.47 2.69
C SER A 113 -11.97 -2.48 2.60
N ASP A 114 -11.99 -1.48 3.48
CA ASP A 114 -10.86 -0.55 3.59
C ASP A 114 -9.55 -1.28 3.85
N ASP A 115 -9.58 -2.29 4.72
CA ASP A 115 -8.39 -3.08 5.05
C ASP A 115 -7.91 -3.90 3.87
N GLN A 116 -8.83 -4.49 3.09
CA GLN A 116 -8.47 -5.25 1.89
C GLN A 116 -7.82 -4.36 0.83
N ARG A 117 -8.37 -3.19 0.59
CA ARG A 117 -7.81 -2.24 -0.38
C ARG A 117 -6.41 -1.77 0.04
N ALA A 118 -6.26 -1.45 1.31
CA ALA A 118 -4.97 -1.03 1.84
C ALA A 118 -3.94 -2.17 1.83
N ALA A 119 -4.35 -3.39 2.20
CA ALA A 119 -3.48 -4.56 2.16
C ALA A 119 -3.00 -4.85 0.74
N PHE A 120 -3.87 -4.66 -0.25
CA PHE A 120 -3.51 -4.85 -1.65
C PHE A 120 -2.38 -3.90 -2.08
N VAL A 121 -2.49 -2.61 -1.75
CA VAL A 121 -1.44 -1.63 -2.09
C VAL A 121 -0.12 -1.98 -1.40
N ARG A 122 -0.18 -2.41 -0.14
CA ARG A 122 1.01 -2.86 0.58
C ARG A 122 1.67 -4.07 -0.08
N ALA A 123 0.85 -5.02 -0.55
CA ALA A 123 1.35 -6.21 -1.24
C ALA A 123 2.06 -5.84 -2.54
N VAL A 124 1.48 -4.92 -3.32
CA VAL A 124 2.08 -4.44 -4.56
C VAL A 124 3.44 -3.79 -4.30
N PHE A 125 3.51 -2.94 -3.30
CA PHE A 125 4.75 -2.25 -2.95
C PHE A 125 5.84 -3.23 -2.51
N ALA A 126 5.47 -4.19 -1.67
CA ALA A 126 6.43 -5.17 -1.13
C ALA A 126 6.92 -6.14 -2.20
N ASP A 127 6.04 -6.57 -3.09
CA ASP A 127 6.37 -7.56 -4.13
C ASP A 127 7.20 -6.95 -5.26
N ALA A 128 6.72 -5.88 -5.87
CA ALA A 128 7.35 -5.15 -6.98
C ALA A 128 7.76 -6.04 -8.18
N LEU A 129 7.27 -7.29 -8.25
CA LEU A 129 7.59 -8.23 -9.33
C LEU A 129 6.61 -8.13 -10.50
N TYR A 130 5.33 -8.18 -10.21
CA TYR A 130 4.26 -8.16 -11.22
C TYR A 130 3.73 -6.77 -11.49
N PHE A 131 3.78 -5.92 -10.48
CA PHE A 131 3.24 -4.57 -10.53
C PHE A 131 4.24 -3.58 -9.98
N LYS A 132 4.06 -2.32 -10.34
CA LYS A 132 4.86 -1.21 -9.86
C LYS A 132 3.95 -0.08 -9.42
N LEU A 133 4.19 0.45 -8.25
CA LEU A 133 3.50 1.64 -7.75
C LEU A 133 4.14 2.87 -8.37
N LYS A 134 3.35 3.67 -9.09
CA LYS A 134 3.85 4.84 -9.82
C LYS A 134 2.85 5.99 -9.70
N ASN A 135 3.24 7.04 -8.99
CA ASN A 135 2.43 8.26 -8.83
C ASN A 135 0.99 7.98 -8.37
N GLY A 136 0.82 7.04 -7.41
CA GLY A 136 -0.50 6.68 -6.89
C GLY A 136 -1.28 5.73 -7.77
N LEU A 137 -0.75 5.36 -8.93
CA LEU A 137 -1.33 4.34 -9.80
C LEU A 137 -0.51 3.06 -9.75
N ILE A 138 -1.10 1.98 -10.21
CA ILE A 138 -0.42 0.67 -10.28
C ILE A 138 -0.23 0.32 -11.74
N ALA A 139 1.02 0.18 -12.13
CA ALA A 139 1.40 -0.22 -13.48
C ALA A 139 1.74 -1.71 -13.50
N THR A 140 1.35 -2.38 -14.59
CA THR A 140 1.68 -3.80 -14.79
C THR A 140 3.05 -3.93 -15.44
N HIS A 141 3.84 -4.90 -14.99
CA HIS A 141 5.06 -5.29 -15.69
C HIS A 141 4.70 -6.25 -16.83
N SER A 142 5.45 -6.18 -17.94
CA SER A 142 5.31 -7.15 -19.01
C SER A 142 5.85 -8.52 -18.58
N ALA A 143 5.50 -9.58 -19.32
CA ALA A 143 6.03 -10.91 -19.07
C ALA A 143 7.56 -10.93 -19.10
N GLU A 144 8.14 -10.18 -20.02
CA GLU A 144 9.59 -10.05 -20.16
C GLU A 144 10.22 -9.39 -18.92
N GLN A 145 9.60 -8.31 -18.44
CA GLN A 145 10.07 -7.60 -17.24
C GLN A 145 9.96 -8.49 -15.99
N VAL A 146 8.86 -9.23 -15.87
CA VAL A 146 8.68 -10.16 -14.75
C VAL A 146 9.77 -11.22 -14.74
N GLU A 147 10.06 -11.81 -15.90
CA GLU A 147 11.11 -12.83 -16.00
C GLU A 147 12.49 -12.27 -15.67
N HIS A 148 12.79 -11.08 -16.16
CA HIS A 148 14.06 -10.41 -15.88
C HIS A 148 14.23 -10.16 -14.36
N LEU A 149 13.19 -9.64 -13.71
CA LEU A 149 13.20 -9.39 -12.26
C LEU A 149 13.32 -10.70 -11.46
N ARG A 150 12.65 -11.75 -11.91
CA ARG A 150 12.70 -13.07 -11.27
C ARG A 150 14.12 -13.64 -11.30
N VAL A 151 14.76 -13.58 -12.46
CA VAL A 151 16.15 -14.03 -12.62
C VAL A 151 17.10 -13.21 -11.76
N GLN A 152 16.91 -11.90 -11.73
CA GLN A 152 17.74 -11.01 -10.92
C GLN A 152 17.63 -11.34 -9.43
N ARG A 153 16.41 -11.58 -8.93
CA ARG A 153 16.19 -11.97 -7.54
C ARG A 153 16.83 -13.29 -7.19
N GLN A 154 16.77 -14.25 -8.11
CA GLN A 154 17.41 -15.55 -7.93
C GLN A 154 18.93 -15.41 -7.81
N ARG A 155 19.54 -14.58 -8.65
CA ARG A 155 20.98 -14.32 -8.60
C ARG A 155 21.39 -13.64 -7.30
N GLU A 156 20.61 -12.69 -6.84
CA GLU A 156 20.86 -12.01 -5.57
C GLU A 156 20.76 -12.96 -4.38
N ALA A 157 19.76 -13.86 -4.40
CA ALA A 157 19.59 -14.86 -3.35
C ALA A 157 20.75 -15.86 -3.32
N GLU A 158 21.20 -16.31 -4.48
CA GLU A 158 22.36 -17.20 -4.61
C GLU A 158 23.64 -16.54 -4.11
N LYS A 159 23.82 -15.26 -4.45
CA LYS A 159 24.96 -14.47 -4.01
C LYS A 159 24.98 -14.29 -2.49
N ALA A 160 23.82 -14.00 -1.91
CA ALA A 160 23.68 -13.88 -0.46
C ALA A 160 24.00 -15.20 0.25
N LEU A 161 23.56 -16.33 -0.32
CA LEU A 161 23.86 -17.66 0.22
C LEU A 161 25.36 -17.96 0.19
N LEU A 162 26.03 -17.61 -0.90
CA LEU A 162 27.48 -17.79 -1.01
C LEU A 162 28.25 -16.95 0.01
N LEU A 163 27.78 -15.73 0.29
CA LEU A 163 28.38 -14.85 1.30
C LEU A 163 28.22 -15.40 2.71
N GLU A 164 27.11 -16.06 3.01
CA GLU A 164 26.88 -16.70 4.31
C GLU A 164 27.79 -17.93 4.53
N GLN A 165 28.17 -18.61 3.45
CA GLN A 165 28.98 -19.78 3.50
C GLN A 165 30.49 -19.49 3.50
N ALA A 166 30.86 -18.25 3.24
CA ALA A 166 32.27 -17.86 3.15
C ALA A 166 32.92 -17.61 4.51
#